data_c53e16ed6cfacde94172ed18e00b0bc5
#
_entry.id   c53e16ed6cfacde94172ed18e00b0bc5
#
_cell.length_a   1.000
_cell.length_b   1.000
_cell.length_c   1.000
_cell.angle_alpha   90.00
_cell.angle_beta   90.00
_cell.angle_gamma   90.00
#
_symmetry.space_group_name_H-M   'P 1'
#
loop_
_entity.id
_entity.type
_entity.pdbx_description
1 polymer ?
#
loop_
_entity_poly.entity_id
_entity_poly.type
_entity_poly.pdbx_seq_one_letter_code
_entity_poly.pdbx_strand_id
1 'polypeptide(L)'
;MRKTFLIVPFLALSLIGCNANKDKDIVILYTSDVHCGIDKNIGYDSLSAYKKQLEKDNYVTLMDVGDNISGDFIGAVSKGEYIIDLMNEVGYDSMIFGNHEFDYGMDILKQRVEQFKGDVLSCNFKYIGQKENKFNKVKPYKIISYGKKKVGFVGVTTPYTIVDSTPSYFQEDNKFAYSFTGDNAEEFYACVQENIDACYKQKANYVVVLAHLGEGDEYVPYSSIDLVNNTKGVTAIFDGHSHKTLSHSVKDKEGNNVPLLAPGYQMSEIGQLTIRKDKTIETKLIDKIEEKDSHISELITNINQKVDELANKVVATSDLALSIKGPEGTRMIRTREMPIGNLIADAYRIMSEAEIGFTNGGGIREDLKEGEITFSDIKAVHPFGNNIDTALVTGQTLADYLEYASSKVDKDYYEEKNGTLVPKGENGGFAHVSGMKYTVDTSIPSPVVLDEKNMFVKVEGTRRVEDIKVLENNEYVDIQMDKFYLVASHNYLLEECGDGANMFKDIKIVKKNLMLDYECLVNYIVDVLKGHLKDKYSTPEGRITII
;
A
#
# COMPACT_ATOMS: atom_id res chain seq x y z
N MET A 1 91.14 -26.84 28.01
CA MET A 1 90.23 -25.92 28.69
C MET A 1 88.96 -25.84 27.83
N ARG A 2 87.90 -26.57 28.24
CA ARG A 2 86.58 -26.57 27.58
C ARG A 2 85.69 -25.54 28.31
N LYS A 3 85.19 -24.52 27.56
CA LYS A 3 84.26 -23.56 28.09
C LYS A 3 82.85 -24.11 27.83
N THR A 4 82.12 -24.40 28.92
CA THR A 4 80.70 -24.80 28.92
C THR A 4 79.82 -23.55 28.87
N PHE A 5 79.02 -23.43 27.81
CA PHE A 5 78.00 -22.39 27.73
C PHE A 5 76.68 -22.91 28.35
N LEU A 6 76.25 -22.27 29.40
CA LEU A 6 74.86 -22.49 29.98
C LEU A 6 73.90 -21.71 29.12
N ILE A 7 72.92 -22.45 28.50
CA ILE A 7 71.77 -21.86 27.82
C ILE A 7 70.61 -21.84 28.87
N VAL A 8 70.24 -20.66 29.27
CA VAL A 8 69.00 -20.43 30.09
C VAL A 8 67.84 -20.30 29.11
N PRO A 9 66.78 -21.15 29.21
CA PRO A 9 65.61 -20.98 28.40
C PRO A 9 64.76 -19.82 28.94
N PHE A 10 64.57 -18.77 28.11
CA PHE A 10 63.61 -17.70 28.37
C PHE A 10 62.23 -18.26 28.08
N LEU A 11 61.46 -18.54 29.14
CA LEU A 11 60.05 -18.87 29.04
C LEU A 11 59.26 -17.60 28.75
N ALA A 12 58.95 -17.38 27.45
CA ALA A 12 58.00 -16.36 27.05
C ALA A 12 56.58 -16.77 27.49
N LEU A 13 56.13 -16.22 28.59
CA LEU A 13 54.69 -16.26 28.95
C LEU A 13 53.94 -15.44 27.90
N SER A 14 53.40 -16.09 26.89
CA SER A 14 52.35 -15.51 26.05
C SER A 14 51.11 -15.29 26.93
N LEU A 15 50.90 -14.06 27.35
CA LEU A 15 49.62 -13.60 27.84
C LEU A 15 48.61 -13.73 26.69
N ILE A 16 47.95 -14.89 26.63
CA ILE A 16 46.71 -15.04 25.89
C ILE A 16 45.71 -14.15 26.63
N GLY A 17 45.59 -12.92 26.15
CA GLY A 17 44.51 -12.05 26.56
C GLY A 17 43.20 -12.76 26.20
N CYS A 18 42.55 -13.37 27.18
CA CYS A 18 41.13 -13.66 27.10
C CYS A 18 40.45 -12.33 26.84
N ASN A 19 40.10 -12.06 25.59
CA ASN A 19 39.01 -11.15 25.29
C ASN A 19 37.77 -11.78 25.93
N ALA A 20 37.58 -11.50 27.22
CA ALA A 20 36.30 -11.72 27.86
C ALA A 20 35.29 -10.95 26.99
N ASN A 21 34.43 -11.67 26.29
CA ASN A 21 33.28 -11.08 25.61
C ASN A 21 32.60 -10.19 26.65
N LYS A 22 32.88 -8.87 26.58
CA LYS A 22 32.17 -7.90 27.41
C LYS A 22 30.71 -8.06 27.07
N ASP A 23 29.91 -8.39 28.06
CA ASP A 23 28.45 -8.44 27.91
C ASP A 23 28.00 -7.08 27.40
N LYS A 24 27.42 -7.00 26.19
CA LYS A 24 26.98 -5.77 25.56
C LYS A 24 25.46 -5.63 25.75
N ASP A 25 24.94 -4.43 25.70
CA ASP A 25 23.50 -4.21 25.59
C ASP A 25 23.03 -4.73 24.22
N ILE A 26 21.77 -5.14 24.15
CA ILE A 26 21.13 -5.57 22.90
C ILE A 26 20.20 -4.44 22.48
N VAL A 27 20.45 -3.90 21.28
CA VAL A 27 19.63 -2.86 20.68
C VAL A 27 18.92 -3.44 19.46
N ILE A 28 17.60 -3.33 19.43
CA ILE A 28 16.78 -3.75 18.31
C ILE A 28 16.15 -2.48 17.74
N LEU A 29 16.52 -2.16 16.51
CA LEU A 29 15.94 -1.09 15.71
C LEU A 29 14.89 -1.66 14.79
N TYR A 30 13.86 -0.88 14.47
CA TYR A 30 12.92 -1.27 13.43
C TYR A 30 12.30 -0.09 12.69
N THR A 31 11.89 -0.38 11.45
CA THR A 31 11.11 0.49 10.57
C THR A 31 9.77 -0.13 10.24
N SER A 32 8.82 0.67 9.80
CA SER A 32 7.50 0.28 9.32
C SER A 32 7.00 1.27 8.29
N ASP A 33 6.13 0.81 7.39
CA ASP A 33 5.36 1.68 6.50
C ASP A 33 6.25 2.69 5.76
N VAL A 34 7.40 2.21 5.28
CA VAL A 34 8.36 3.07 4.56
C VAL A 34 7.81 3.51 3.20
N HIS A 35 6.95 2.68 2.57
CA HIS A 35 6.23 3.00 1.35
C HIS A 35 7.11 3.68 0.30
N CYS A 36 8.28 3.07 0.04
CA CYS A 36 9.27 3.57 -0.93
C CYS A 36 9.87 4.95 -0.61
N GLY A 37 9.63 5.50 0.57
CA GLY A 37 10.16 6.80 1.01
C GLY A 37 11.63 6.75 1.37
N ILE A 38 12.51 6.39 0.42
CA ILE A 38 13.93 6.04 0.67
C ILE A 38 14.77 7.18 1.24
N ASP A 39 14.39 8.42 0.98
CA ASP A 39 15.05 9.66 1.40
C ASP A 39 14.12 10.60 2.17
N LYS A 40 12.94 10.11 2.55
CA LYS A 40 11.97 10.89 3.32
C LYS A 40 12.33 10.87 4.81
N ASN A 41 12.08 11.98 5.49
CA ASN A 41 12.31 12.14 6.94
C ASN A 41 13.72 11.70 7.36
N ILE A 42 13.86 10.64 8.16
CA ILE A 42 15.18 10.10 8.56
C ILE A 42 15.91 9.52 7.36
N GLY A 43 15.25 8.72 6.53
CA GLY A 43 15.83 8.05 5.37
C GLY A 43 16.79 6.90 5.69
N TYR A 44 17.07 6.06 4.68
CA TYR A 44 17.94 4.89 4.85
C TYR A 44 19.40 5.25 5.15
N ASP A 45 19.88 6.37 4.67
CA ASP A 45 21.26 6.81 4.90
C ASP A 45 21.52 7.23 6.35
N SER A 46 20.59 7.92 6.98
CA SER A 46 20.67 8.28 8.39
C SER A 46 20.45 7.06 9.30
N LEU A 47 19.52 6.17 8.94
CA LEU A 47 19.30 4.91 9.65
C LEU A 47 20.59 4.06 9.65
N SER A 48 21.25 3.92 8.49
CA SER A 48 22.53 3.20 8.38
C SER A 48 23.62 3.80 9.25
N ALA A 49 23.78 5.13 9.24
CA ALA A 49 24.75 5.82 10.08
C ALA A 49 24.50 5.55 11.57
N TYR A 50 23.25 5.65 12.01
CA TYR A 50 22.86 5.40 13.41
C TYR A 50 23.10 3.93 13.82
N LYS A 51 22.72 2.97 12.98
CA LYS A 51 22.99 1.55 13.21
C LYS A 51 24.50 1.31 13.39
N LYS A 52 25.34 1.80 12.47
CA LYS A 52 26.79 1.68 12.55
C LYS A 52 27.40 2.33 13.80
N GLN A 53 26.83 3.44 14.24
CA GLN A 53 27.25 4.08 15.50
C GLN A 53 26.97 3.18 16.72
N LEU A 54 25.77 2.60 16.79
CA LEU A 54 25.36 1.72 17.90
C LEU A 54 26.17 0.41 17.95
N GLU A 55 26.55 -0.15 16.81
CA GLU A 55 27.29 -1.41 16.67
C GLU A 55 28.69 -1.35 17.34
N LYS A 56 29.24 -0.15 17.55
CA LYS A 56 30.55 0.01 18.22
C LYS A 56 30.53 -0.57 19.62
N ASP A 57 29.42 -0.38 20.36
CA ASP A 57 29.35 -0.73 21.77
C ASP A 57 28.23 -1.73 22.14
N ASN A 58 27.32 -2.03 21.21
CA ASN A 58 26.15 -2.87 21.43
C ASN A 58 26.11 -4.05 20.44
N TYR A 59 25.28 -5.04 20.76
CA TYR A 59 24.72 -5.93 19.75
C TYR A 59 23.54 -5.20 19.10
N VAL A 60 23.54 -5.04 17.79
CA VAL A 60 22.48 -4.34 17.08
C VAL A 60 21.80 -5.28 16.09
N THR A 61 20.49 -5.19 16.00
CA THR A 61 19.66 -5.91 15.04
C THR A 61 18.68 -4.92 14.44
N LEU A 62 18.47 -4.98 13.13
CA LEU A 62 17.54 -4.12 12.41
C LEU A 62 16.44 -4.96 11.77
N MET A 63 15.20 -4.62 12.13
CA MET A 63 13.99 -5.30 11.68
C MET A 63 13.13 -4.36 10.85
N ASP A 64 12.21 -4.94 10.11
CA ASP A 64 11.17 -4.20 9.42
C ASP A 64 9.81 -4.89 9.62
N VAL A 65 8.74 -4.10 9.77
CA VAL A 65 7.41 -4.64 10.02
C VAL A 65 6.41 -4.38 8.88
N GLY A 66 6.91 -4.32 7.63
CA GLY A 66 6.11 -4.37 6.41
C GLY A 66 5.78 -3.02 5.79
N ASP A 67 5.11 -3.09 4.65
CA ASP A 67 4.70 -1.98 3.80
C ASP A 67 5.89 -1.15 3.27
N ASN A 68 6.83 -1.83 2.62
CA ASN A 68 8.03 -1.21 2.09
C ASN A 68 8.01 -0.96 0.60
N ILE A 69 7.56 -1.97 -0.18
CA ILE A 69 7.87 -2.07 -1.62
C ILE A 69 6.89 -1.30 -2.51
N SER A 70 5.77 -0.85 -1.97
CA SER A 70 4.72 -0.10 -2.67
C SER A 70 4.48 1.26 -2.00
N GLY A 71 4.00 2.25 -2.74
CA GLY A 71 3.58 3.56 -2.19
C GLY A 71 4.04 4.79 -2.95
N ASP A 72 5.30 4.89 -3.38
CA ASP A 72 5.82 6.02 -4.18
C ASP A 72 6.17 5.55 -5.59
N PHE A 73 6.43 6.51 -6.49
CA PHE A 73 6.76 6.24 -7.90
C PHE A 73 7.91 5.25 -8.07
N ILE A 74 8.92 5.30 -7.19
CA ILE A 74 10.01 4.33 -7.16
C ILE A 74 9.52 2.88 -6.99
N GLY A 75 8.47 2.67 -6.20
CA GLY A 75 7.82 1.37 -6.03
C GLY A 75 7.19 0.90 -7.33
N ALA A 76 6.42 1.77 -7.98
CA ALA A 76 5.73 1.45 -9.24
C ALA A 76 6.71 1.06 -10.37
N VAL A 77 7.82 1.80 -10.55
CA VAL A 77 8.78 1.52 -11.63
C VAL A 77 9.70 0.35 -11.36
N SER A 78 10.07 0.10 -10.09
CA SER A 78 10.98 -0.99 -9.71
C SER A 78 10.27 -2.23 -9.19
N LYS A 79 8.96 -2.14 -8.94
CA LYS A 79 8.17 -3.18 -8.25
C LYS A 79 8.89 -3.64 -6.96
N GLY A 80 9.39 -2.64 -6.21
CA GLY A 80 10.09 -2.84 -4.94
C GLY A 80 11.55 -3.30 -5.04
N GLU A 81 12.11 -3.50 -6.24
CA GLU A 81 13.50 -4.00 -6.40
C GLU A 81 14.52 -3.09 -5.72
N TYR A 82 14.44 -1.78 -5.96
CA TYR A 82 15.38 -0.83 -5.40
C TYR A 82 15.28 -0.70 -3.88
N ILE A 83 14.08 -0.92 -3.33
CA ILE A 83 13.88 -0.89 -1.88
C ILE A 83 14.57 -2.07 -1.22
N ILE A 84 14.38 -3.28 -1.76
CA ILE A 84 15.02 -4.48 -1.23
C ILE A 84 16.56 -4.39 -1.36
N ASP A 85 17.08 -3.81 -2.44
CA ASP A 85 18.51 -3.56 -2.57
C ASP A 85 19.04 -2.62 -1.48
N LEU A 86 18.35 -1.51 -1.20
CA LEU A 86 18.70 -0.60 -0.11
C LEU A 86 18.62 -1.28 1.26
N MET A 87 17.56 -2.03 1.54
CA MET A 87 17.43 -2.79 2.78
C MET A 87 18.60 -3.77 2.96
N ASN A 88 19.02 -4.44 1.88
CA ASN A 88 20.17 -5.33 1.90
C ASN A 88 21.49 -4.60 2.20
N GLU A 89 21.70 -3.41 1.65
CA GLU A 89 22.93 -2.62 1.87
C GLU A 89 22.97 -1.95 3.25
N VAL A 90 21.83 -1.53 3.79
CA VAL A 90 21.70 -1.05 5.18
C VAL A 90 21.87 -2.21 6.17
N GLY A 91 21.60 -3.43 5.73
CA GLY A 91 21.76 -4.65 6.50
C GLY A 91 20.62 -4.92 7.47
N TYR A 92 19.41 -5.04 6.92
CA TYR A 92 18.26 -5.56 7.66
C TYR A 92 18.42 -7.06 7.93
N ASP A 93 18.16 -7.46 9.16
CA ASP A 93 18.26 -8.86 9.62
C ASP A 93 17.00 -9.68 9.31
N SER A 94 15.84 -9.03 9.35
CA SER A 94 14.55 -9.64 8.97
C SER A 94 13.53 -8.58 8.60
N MET A 95 12.55 -8.99 7.81
CA MET A 95 11.33 -8.25 7.55
C MET A 95 10.11 -9.15 7.72
N ILE A 96 8.92 -8.55 7.87
CA ILE A 96 7.64 -9.24 7.74
C ILE A 96 6.88 -8.71 6.52
N PHE A 97 5.76 -9.32 6.21
CA PHE A 97 4.83 -8.77 5.22
C PHE A 97 3.88 -7.77 5.88
N GLY A 98 3.65 -6.62 5.24
CA GLY A 98 2.43 -5.85 5.37
C GLY A 98 1.45 -6.23 4.25
N ASN A 99 0.36 -5.48 4.09
CA ASN A 99 -0.59 -5.73 3.00
C ASN A 99 -0.05 -5.23 1.64
N HIS A 100 0.74 -4.19 1.62
CA HIS A 100 1.30 -3.62 0.39
C HIS A 100 2.50 -4.37 -0.19
N GLU A 101 3.04 -5.39 0.47
CA GLU A 101 3.97 -6.33 -0.15
C GLU A 101 3.32 -7.16 -1.25
N PHE A 102 2.00 -7.28 -1.27
CA PHE A 102 1.25 -8.07 -2.25
C PHE A 102 0.77 -7.28 -3.47
N ASP A 103 0.93 -5.95 -3.52
CA ASP A 103 0.39 -5.07 -4.57
C ASP A 103 0.87 -5.39 -5.99
N TYR A 104 2.05 -5.99 -6.12
CA TYR A 104 2.60 -6.39 -7.42
C TYR A 104 2.40 -7.88 -7.72
N GLY A 105 1.59 -8.59 -6.94
CA GLY A 105 1.26 -9.99 -7.09
C GLY A 105 2.34 -10.96 -6.60
N MET A 106 1.95 -12.23 -6.48
CA MET A 106 2.75 -13.28 -5.84
C MET A 106 4.09 -13.57 -6.53
N ASP A 107 4.18 -13.40 -7.85
CA ASP A 107 5.42 -13.69 -8.58
C ASP A 107 6.48 -12.61 -8.32
N ILE A 108 6.08 -11.35 -8.24
CA ILE A 108 6.96 -10.24 -7.87
C ILE A 108 7.36 -10.37 -6.39
N LEU A 109 6.39 -10.61 -5.50
CA LEU A 109 6.68 -10.81 -4.09
C LEU A 109 7.70 -11.94 -3.87
N LYS A 110 7.54 -13.08 -4.58
CA LYS A 110 8.53 -14.16 -4.55
C LYS A 110 9.93 -13.66 -4.92
N GLN A 111 10.05 -12.89 -6.01
CA GLN A 111 11.35 -12.32 -6.42
C GLN A 111 11.92 -11.41 -5.33
N ARG A 112 11.12 -10.57 -4.67
CA ARG A 112 11.55 -9.70 -3.57
C ARG A 112 12.01 -10.51 -2.36
N VAL A 113 11.28 -11.56 -1.98
CA VAL A 113 11.66 -12.51 -0.91
C VAL A 113 12.97 -13.23 -1.23
N GLU A 114 13.20 -13.60 -2.49
CA GLU A 114 14.45 -14.24 -2.92
C GLU A 114 15.64 -13.27 -2.97
N GLN A 115 15.39 -12.01 -3.31
CA GLN A 115 16.37 -10.92 -3.38
C GLN A 115 16.82 -10.45 -1.98
N PHE A 116 15.93 -10.50 -0.99
CA PHE A 116 16.23 -10.09 0.37
C PHE A 116 17.23 -11.02 1.02
N LYS A 117 18.32 -10.46 1.58
CA LYS A 117 19.43 -11.22 2.20
C LYS A 117 19.09 -11.68 3.62
N GLY A 118 18.20 -10.99 4.30
CA GLY A 118 17.71 -11.34 5.63
C GLY A 118 16.65 -12.45 5.60
N ASP A 119 16.02 -12.70 6.76
CA ASP A 119 14.89 -13.64 6.86
C ASP A 119 13.55 -12.92 6.73
N VAL A 120 12.62 -13.48 5.97
CA VAL A 120 11.24 -13.03 5.94
C VAL A 120 10.44 -13.85 6.93
N LEU A 121 9.69 -13.17 7.82
CA LEU A 121 8.96 -13.83 8.90
C LEU A 121 7.45 -13.64 8.74
N SER A 122 6.69 -14.71 8.87
CA SER A 122 5.24 -14.67 9.06
C SER A 122 4.76 -15.99 9.66
N CYS A 123 4.14 -15.95 10.82
CA CYS A 123 3.60 -17.16 11.47
C CYS A 123 2.21 -17.53 10.93
N ASN A 124 1.49 -16.59 10.37
CA ASN A 124 0.11 -16.78 9.94
C ASN A 124 -0.10 -16.82 8.42
N PHE A 125 0.88 -16.43 7.59
CA PHE A 125 0.79 -16.58 6.13
C PHE A 125 0.98 -18.05 5.73
N LYS A 126 0.05 -18.62 4.98
CA LYS A 126 0.03 -20.04 4.62
C LYS A 126 -0.32 -20.26 3.17
N TYR A 127 0.33 -21.24 2.56
CA TYR A 127 -0.09 -21.81 1.29
C TYR A 127 -1.05 -22.97 1.54
N ILE A 128 -2.27 -22.87 1.00
CA ILE A 128 -3.35 -23.85 1.11
C ILE A 128 -3.74 -24.42 -0.26
N GLY A 129 -3.03 -24.02 -1.32
CA GLY A 129 -3.24 -24.47 -2.69
C GLY A 129 -2.77 -25.90 -2.96
N GLN A 130 -2.90 -26.34 -4.22
CA GLN A 130 -2.52 -27.67 -4.66
C GLN A 130 -1.24 -27.70 -5.52
N LYS A 131 -0.69 -26.50 -5.85
CA LYS A 131 0.55 -26.36 -6.64
C LYS A 131 1.75 -26.27 -5.70
N GLU A 132 2.87 -25.80 -6.22
CA GLU A 132 4.08 -25.61 -5.42
C GLU A 132 3.99 -24.33 -4.57
N ASN A 133 4.30 -24.43 -3.29
CA ASN A 133 4.43 -23.25 -2.43
C ASN A 133 5.64 -22.41 -2.85
N LYS A 134 5.38 -21.19 -3.32
CA LYS A 134 6.43 -20.25 -3.76
C LYS A 134 7.22 -19.62 -2.61
N PHE A 135 6.75 -19.72 -1.37
CA PHE A 135 7.27 -19.02 -0.19
C PHE A 135 7.89 -19.93 0.87
N ASN A 136 8.57 -20.99 0.44
CA ASN A 136 9.23 -21.95 1.35
C ASN A 136 10.33 -21.33 2.23
N LYS A 137 10.82 -20.13 1.90
CA LYS A 137 11.83 -19.40 2.68
C LYS A 137 11.23 -18.59 3.83
N VAL A 138 9.91 -18.34 3.81
CA VAL A 138 9.22 -17.61 4.88
C VAL A 138 9.19 -18.47 6.13
N LYS A 139 9.63 -17.91 7.25
CA LYS A 139 9.72 -18.58 8.54
C LYS A 139 8.69 -18.01 9.51
N PRO A 140 8.11 -18.81 10.40
CA PRO A 140 7.17 -18.29 11.39
C PRO A 140 7.85 -17.39 12.44
N TYR A 141 9.10 -17.67 12.77
CA TYR A 141 9.91 -16.92 13.73
C TYR A 141 11.40 -17.10 13.47
N LYS A 142 12.21 -16.25 14.09
CA LYS A 142 13.69 -16.33 14.11
C LYS A 142 14.20 -16.18 15.54
N ILE A 143 15.30 -16.86 15.86
CA ILE A 143 16.00 -16.69 17.15
C ILE A 143 17.41 -16.19 16.89
N ILE A 144 17.76 -15.05 17.46
CA ILE A 144 19.11 -14.48 17.37
C ILE A 144 19.80 -14.61 18.73
N SER A 145 21.07 -15.00 18.70
CA SER A 145 21.91 -15.18 19.88
C SER A 145 22.84 -13.97 20.08
N TYR A 146 22.78 -13.37 21.24
CA TYR A 146 23.60 -12.23 21.66
C TYR A 146 24.44 -12.65 22.88
N GLY A 147 25.58 -13.23 22.61
CA GLY A 147 26.37 -13.85 23.68
C GLY A 147 25.62 -15.00 24.37
N LYS A 148 25.26 -14.79 25.66
CA LYS A 148 24.49 -15.78 26.44
C LYS A 148 22.98 -15.58 26.39
N LYS A 149 22.50 -14.48 25.84
CA LYS A 149 21.08 -14.17 25.73
C LYS A 149 20.57 -14.52 24.34
N LYS A 150 19.31 -14.89 24.26
CA LYS A 150 18.61 -15.17 23.00
C LYS A 150 17.32 -14.34 22.92
N VAL A 151 17.05 -13.75 21.78
CA VAL A 151 15.79 -13.05 21.49
C VAL A 151 15.10 -13.80 20.35
N GLY A 152 13.83 -14.15 20.57
CA GLY A 152 12.93 -14.65 19.54
C GLY A 152 12.20 -13.48 18.88
N PHE A 153 11.98 -13.57 17.57
CA PHE A 153 11.21 -12.63 16.77
C PHE A 153 10.11 -13.40 16.06
N VAL A 154 8.86 -13.07 16.30
CA VAL A 154 7.69 -13.70 15.69
C VAL A 154 7.05 -12.69 14.74
N GLY A 155 6.91 -13.02 13.45
CA GLY A 155 6.28 -12.16 12.47
C GLY A 155 4.79 -12.46 12.34
N VAL A 156 3.95 -11.43 12.24
CA VAL A 156 2.49 -11.58 12.04
C VAL A 156 1.94 -10.41 11.21
N THR A 157 1.04 -10.74 10.28
CA THR A 157 0.39 -9.78 9.38
C THR A 157 -1.13 -9.88 9.59
N THR A 158 -1.84 -8.75 9.43
CA THR A 158 -3.31 -8.74 9.57
C THR A 158 -3.98 -9.72 8.61
N PRO A 159 -4.96 -10.53 9.07
CA PRO A 159 -5.75 -11.36 8.15
C PRO A 159 -6.55 -10.55 7.12
N TYR A 160 -6.79 -9.26 7.36
CA TYR A 160 -7.43 -8.37 6.41
C TYR A 160 -6.60 -8.10 5.14
N THR A 161 -5.31 -8.45 5.13
CA THR A 161 -4.40 -8.29 3.98
C THR A 161 -5.01 -8.79 2.65
N ILE A 162 -5.81 -9.86 2.67
CA ILE A 162 -6.45 -10.37 1.45
C ILE A 162 -7.41 -9.35 0.83
N VAL A 163 -8.14 -8.61 1.67
CA VAL A 163 -9.11 -7.59 1.23
C VAL A 163 -8.49 -6.20 1.11
N ASP A 164 -7.43 -5.94 1.88
CA ASP A 164 -6.70 -4.66 1.86
C ASP A 164 -5.67 -4.59 0.71
N SER A 165 -5.40 -5.72 0.05
CA SER A 165 -4.62 -5.84 -1.18
C SER A 165 -5.54 -6.28 -2.33
N THR A 166 -5.06 -7.09 -3.25
CA THR A 166 -5.83 -7.59 -4.39
C THR A 166 -6.19 -9.06 -4.19
N PRO A 167 -7.45 -9.41 -3.84
CA PRO A 167 -7.86 -10.79 -3.53
C PRO A 167 -7.50 -11.83 -4.58
N SER A 168 -7.51 -11.47 -5.88
CA SER A 168 -7.16 -12.39 -6.96
C SER A 168 -5.70 -12.84 -6.93
N TYR A 169 -4.79 -12.06 -6.34
CA TYR A 169 -3.39 -12.44 -6.20
C TYR A 169 -3.18 -13.62 -5.24
N PHE A 170 -4.11 -13.81 -4.31
CA PHE A 170 -4.10 -14.95 -3.37
C PHE A 170 -4.76 -16.21 -3.93
N GLN A 171 -5.17 -16.20 -5.21
CA GLN A 171 -5.89 -17.30 -5.85
C GLN A 171 -5.04 -18.02 -6.88
N GLU A 172 -5.32 -19.32 -7.06
CA GLU A 172 -4.90 -20.14 -8.16
C GLU A 172 -6.15 -20.83 -8.74
N ASP A 173 -6.34 -20.77 -10.06
CA ASP A 173 -7.50 -21.35 -10.74
C ASP A 173 -8.85 -20.89 -10.12
N ASN A 174 -8.95 -19.59 -9.77
CA ASN A 174 -10.11 -18.94 -9.13
C ASN A 174 -10.48 -19.52 -7.74
N LYS A 175 -9.50 -20.05 -7.01
CA LYS A 175 -9.66 -20.51 -5.63
C LYS A 175 -8.51 -19.98 -4.78
N PHE A 176 -8.80 -19.61 -3.56
CA PHE A 176 -7.75 -19.18 -2.65
C PHE A 176 -6.70 -20.29 -2.49
N ALA A 177 -5.46 -19.95 -2.79
CA ALA A 177 -4.27 -20.78 -2.64
C ALA A 177 -3.35 -20.27 -1.52
N TYR A 178 -3.53 -19.02 -1.11
CA TYR A 178 -2.86 -18.42 0.03
C TYR A 178 -3.89 -17.89 1.02
N SER A 179 -3.55 -17.94 2.28
CA SER A 179 -4.40 -17.47 3.37
C SER A 179 -3.55 -16.96 4.53
N PHE A 180 -4.15 -16.15 5.38
CA PHE A 180 -3.61 -15.81 6.70
C PHE A 180 -4.43 -16.54 7.76
N THR A 181 -3.76 -17.26 8.68
CA THR A 181 -4.48 -17.89 9.81
C THR A 181 -5.18 -16.81 10.61
N GLY A 182 -6.49 -16.93 10.77
CA GLY A 182 -7.32 -15.94 11.43
C GLY A 182 -8.74 -15.88 10.86
N ASP A 183 -9.31 -17.03 10.41
CA ASP A 183 -10.74 -17.11 10.08
C ASP A 183 -11.63 -16.64 11.25
N ASN A 184 -11.06 -16.72 12.47
CA ASN A 184 -11.58 -16.09 13.67
C ASN A 184 -10.43 -15.61 14.57
N ALA A 185 -10.71 -14.66 15.45
CA ALA A 185 -9.71 -14.05 16.32
C ALA A 185 -9.01 -15.05 17.24
N GLU A 186 -9.71 -16.08 17.73
CA GLU A 186 -9.13 -17.08 18.62
C GLU A 186 -8.04 -17.89 17.92
N GLU A 187 -8.25 -18.30 16.68
CA GLU A 187 -7.25 -19.01 15.87
C GLU A 187 -6.04 -18.12 15.57
N PHE A 188 -6.28 -16.84 15.31
CA PHE A 188 -5.23 -15.86 15.09
C PHE A 188 -4.32 -15.73 16.33
N TYR A 189 -4.91 -15.49 17.52
CA TYR A 189 -4.14 -15.36 18.75
C TYR A 189 -3.42 -16.67 19.13
N ALA A 190 -4.07 -17.81 18.92
CA ALA A 190 -3.47 -19.12 19.16
C ALA A 190 -2.24 -19.36 18.27
N CYS A 191 -2.33 -19.00 17.00
CA CYS A 191 -1.23 -19.10 16.05
C CYS A 191 0.00 -18.30 16.51
N VAL A 192 -0.19 -17.05 16.95
CA VAL A 192 0.91 -16.22 17.46
C VAL A 192 1.46 -16.78 18.76
N GLN A 193 0.58 -17.19 19.69
CA GLN A 193 1.00 -17.78 20.98
C GLN A 193 1.83 -19.05 20.81
N GLU A 194 1.46 -19.93 19.88
CA GLU A 194 2.23 -21.15 19.57
C GLU A 194 3.68 -20.82 19.15
N ASN A 195 3.87 -19.75 18.39
CA ASN A 195 5.19 -19.33 17.92
C ASN A 195 5.99 -18.60 19.01
N ILE A 196 5.34 -17.86 19.93
CA ILE A 196 5.95 -17.32 21.14
C ILE A 196 6.46 -18.48 22.01
N ASP A 197 5.61 -19.48 22.26
CA ASP A 197 5.97 -20.66 23.06
C ASP A 197 7.09 -21.46 22.42
N ALA A 198 7.12 -21.58 21.08
CA ALA A 198 8.20 -22.23 20.35
C ALA A 198 9.55 -21.52 20.54
N CYS A 199 9.56 -20.19 20.61
CA CYS A 199 10.76 -19.41 20.91
C CYS A 199 11.29 -19.74 22.32
N TYR A 200 10.42 -19.74 23.33
CA TYR A 200 10.81 -20.11 24.72
C TYR A 200 11.25 -21.57 24.85
N LYS A 201 10.62 -22.47 24.12
CA LYS A 201 11.02 -23.89 24.05
C LYS A 201 12.44 -24.08 23.52
N GLN A 202 12.88 -23.16 22.62
CA GLN A 202 14.24 -23.08 22.10
C GLN A 202 15.16 -22.21 22.98
N LYS A 203 14.71 -21.87 24.17
CA LYS A 203 15.47 -21.15 25.21
C LYS A 203 15.71 -19.67 24.85
N ALA A 204 14.78 -19.03 24.16
CA ALA A 204 14.75 -17.57 24.10
C ALA A 204 14.60 -16.99 25.50
N ASN A 205 15.27 -15.89 25.79
CA ASN A 205 15.14 -15.14 27.03
C ASN A 205 14.07 -14.05 26.92
N TYR A 206 13.85 -13.57 25.71
CA TYR A 206 12.93 -12.51 25.34
C TYR A 206 12.26 -12.87 24.02
N VAL A 207 11.02 -12.43 23.82
CA VAL A 207 10.30 -12.57 22.55
C VAL A 207 9.71 -11.23 22.16
N VAL A 208 10.08 -10.75 20.97
CA VAL A 208 9.52 -9.54 20.33
C VAL A 208 8.58 -9.98 19.22
N VAL A 209 7.38 -9.45 19.19
CA VAL A 209 6.44 -9.66 18.10
C VAL A 209 6.63 -8.52 17.08
N LEU A 210 6.86 -8.88 15.83
CA LEU A 210 6.90 -8.00 14.68
C LEU A 210 5.52 -8.08 14.05
N ALA A 211 4.75 -7.00 14.12
CA ALA A 211 3.35 -6.99 13.76
C ALA A 211 3.06 -5.94 12.66
N HIS A 212 2.20 -6.30 11.74
CA HIS A 212 1.59 -5.36 10.81
C HIS A 212 0.07 -5.49 10.95
N LEU A 213 -0.47 -4.87 12.01
CA LEU A 213 -1.84 -5.10 12.48
C LEU A 213 -2.64 -3.80 12.63
N GLY A 214 -1.97 -2.72 13.02
CA GLY A 214 -2.59 -1.43 13.29
C GLY A 214 -3.23 -1.32 14.67
N GLU A 215 -3.54 -0.08 15.05
CA GLU A 215 -4.24 0.28 16.27
C GLU A 215 -5.40 1.24 15.99
N GLY A 216 -6.61 0.83 16.37
CA GLY A 216 -7.88 1.54 16.18
C GLY A 216 -9.05 0.59 16.15
N ASP A 217 -10.27 1.12 16.28
CA ASP A 217 -11.51 0.34 16.26
C ASP A 217 -11.71 -0.39 14.92
N GLU A 218 -11.18 0.17 13.83
CA GLU A 218 -11.21 -0.38 12.48
C GLU A 218 -10.42 -1.68 12.31
N TYR A 219 -9.46 -1.96 13.19
CA TYR A 219 -8.59 -3.14 13.13
C TYR A 219 -9.04 -4.29 14.06
N VAL A 220 -10.05 -4.05 14.89
CA VAL A 220 -10.60 -5.07 15.79
C VAL A 220 -11.26 -6.20 14.97
N PRO A 221 -11.07 -7.49 15.32
CA PRO A 221 -10.37 -8.01 16.51
C PRO A 221 -8.89 -8.36 16.28
N TYR A 222 -8.26 -7.87 15.23
CA TYR A 222 -6.88 -8.23 14.86
C TYR A 222 -5.87 -7.12 15.17
N SER A 223 -6.25 -6.10 15.94
CA SER A 223 -5.33 -5.02 16.32
C SER A 223 -4.17 -5.53 17.19
N SER A 224 -3.08 -4.77 17.22
CA SER A 224 -1.94 -5.08 18.09
C SER A 224 -2.30 -5.08 19.57
N ILE A 225 -3.26 -4.26 20.00
CA ILE A 225 -3.79 -4.27 21.36
C ILE A 225 -4.52 -5.59 21.65
N ASP A 226 -5.43 -6.01 20.73
CA ASP A 226 -6.16 -7.26 20.90
C ASP A 226 -5.22 -8.47 20.96
N LEU A 227 -4.18 -8.48 20.10
CA LEU A 227 -3.17 -9.53 20.13
C LEU A 227 -2.47 -9.62 21.49
N VAL A 228 -2.00 -8.48 22.02
CA VAL A 228 -1.31 -8.46 23.33
C VAL A 228 -2.25 -8.90 24.44
N ASN A 229 -3.49 -8.40 24.49
CA ASN A 229 -4.49 -8.76 25.51
C ASN A 229 -4.81 -10.26 25.53
N ASN A 230 -4.66 -10.96 24.39
CA ASN A 230 -5.01 -12.37 24.25
C ASN A 230 -3.81 -13.31 24.22
N THR A 231 -2.59 -12.79 24.31
CA THR A 231 -1.33 -13.58 24.35
C THR A 231 -0.54 -13.31 25.62
N LYS A 232 0.53 -14.06 25.84
CA LYS A 232 1.44 -13.90 26.98
C LYS A 232 2.89 -14.16 26.60
N GLY A 233 3.81 -13.67 27.42
CA GLY A 233 5.23 -13.87 27.22
C GLY A 233 5.83 -12.94 26.16
N VAL A 234 5.12 -11.95 25.70
CA VAL A 234 5.63 -10.92 24.79
C VAL A 234 6.48 -9.91 25.57
N THR A 235 7.71 -9.68 25.13
CA THR A 235 8.62 -8.69 25.73
C THR A 235 8.32 -7.28 25.23
N ALA A 236 8.02 -7.14 23.95
CA ALA A 236 7.58 -5.92 23.28
C ALA A 236 6.89 -6.30 21.97
N ILE A 237 6.02 -5.43 21.47
CA ILE A 237 5.43 -5.51 20.14
C ILE A 237 5.83 -4.29 19.32
N PHE A 238 6.29 -4.52 18.10
CA PHE A 238 6.58 -3.52 17.08
C PHE A 238 5.48 -3.59 16.03
N ASP A 239 4.76 -2.49 15.85
CA ASP A 239 3.57 -2.45 15.00
C ASP A 239 3.73 -1.45 13.85
N GLY A 240 2.88 -1.60 12.83
CA GLY A 240 2.74 -0.75 11.66
C GLY A 240 1.29 -0.67 11.20
N HIS A 241 1.05 -0.51 9.89
CA HIS A 241 -0.24 -0.53 9.21
C HIS A 241 -1.11 0.73 9.40
N SER A 242 -1.25 1.22 10.62
CA SER A 242 -2.10 2.39 10.91
C SER A 242 -1.44 3.73 10.60
N HIS A 243 -0.16 3.76 10.21
CA HIS A 243 0.65 4.96 9.99
C HIS A 243 0.72 5.91 11.21
N LYS A 244 0.31 5.43 12.39
CA LYS A 244 0.32 6.22 13.63
C LYS A 244 1.68 6.15 14.30
N THR A 245 2.07 7.26 14.95
CA THR A 245 3.22 7.27 15.85
C THR A 245 2.73 6.96 17.27
N LEU A 246 3.11 5.81 17.82
CA LEU A 246 2.62 5.31 19.10
C LEU A 246 3.76 4.77 19.96
N SER A 247 3.71 5.08 21.26
CA SER A 247 4.62 4.54 22.27
C SER A 247 3.91 4.48 23.60
N HIS A 248 3.34 3.33 23.93
CA HIS A 248 2.63 3.09 25.20
C HIS A 248 2.75 1.63 25.65
N SER A 249 2.10 1.25 26.72
CA SER A 249 2.09 -0.11 27.24
C SER A 249 0.69 -0.68 27.28
N VAL A 250 0.57 -1.95 26.84
CA VAL A 250 -0.67 -2.72 26.87
C VAL A 250 -0.53 -3.86 27.86
N LYS A 251 -1.63 -4.31 28.47
CA LYS A 251 -1.63 -5.48 29.37
C LYS A 251 -1.70 -6.75 28.54
N ASP A 252 -0.81 -7.70 28.85
CA ASP A 252 -0.95 -9.05 28.31
C ASP A 252 -2.04 -9.86 29.04
N LYS A 253 -2.31 -11.08 28.57
CA LYS A 253 -3.30 -12.00 29.14
C LYS A 253 -3.08 -12.32 30.62
N GLU A 254 -1.85 -12.17 31.13
CA GLU A 254 -1.47 -12.38 32.54
C GLU A 254 -1.39 -11.07 33.34
N GLY A 255 -1.66 -9.92 32.71
CA GLY A 255 -1.64 -8.59 33.33
C GLY A 255 -0.27 -7.91 33.36
N ASN A 256 0.74 -8.44 32.68
CA ASN A 256 2.05 -7.81 32.55
C ASN A 256 1.99 -6.64 31.56
N ASN A 257 2.81 -5.61 31.80
CA ASN A 257 2.95 -4.50 30.86
C ASN A 257 3.84 -4.92 29.67
N VAL A 258 3.33 -4.78 28.46
CA VAL A 258 4.05 -5.00 27.21
C VAL A 258 4.18 -3.68 26.48
N PRO A 259 5.39 -3.16 26.23
CA PRO A 259 5.59 -1.99 25.39
C PRO A 259 5.08 -2.25 23.95
N LEU A 260 4.27 -1.31 23.46
CA LEU A 260 3.80 -1.25 22.07
C LEU A 260 4.36 0.03 21.43
N LEU A 261 5.02 -0.13 20.29
CA LEU A 261 5.57 0.98 19.52
C LEU A 261 5.11 0.88 18.07
N ALA A 262 4.80 2.04 17.47
CA ALA A 262 4.60 2.20 16.03
C ALA A 262 5.32 3.50 15.59
N PRO A 263 6.20 3.47 14.56
CA PRO A 263 7.10 4.57 14.24
C PRO A 263 6.53 5.54 13.17
N GLY A 264 5.25 5.45 12.87
CA GLY A 264 4.59 6.31 11.89
C GLY A 264 4.78 5.84 10.45
N TYR A 265 5.02 6.77 9.54
CA TYR A 265 5.00 6.60 8.10
C TYR A 265 6.23 7.21 7.44
N GLN A 266 6.77 6.57 6.40
CA GLN A 266 7.93 7.06 5.63
C GLN A 266 9.13 7.45 6.51
N MET A 267 9.47 6.61 7.50
CA MET A 267 10.57 6.87 8.46
C MET A 267 10.45 8.21 9.21
N SER A 268 9.22 8.68 9.51
CA SER A 268 9.03 9.83 10.40
C SER A 268 9.69 9.60 11.74
N GLU A 269 9.71 8.37 12.20
CA GLU A 269 10.44 7.90 13.35
C GLU A 269 11.02 6.49 13.10
N ILE A 270 11.95 6.08 13.98
CA ILE A 270 12.50 4.70 14.05
C ILE A 270 12.24 4.17 15.44
N GLY A 271 11.71 2.96 15.53
CA GLY A 271 11.52 2.29 16.80
C GLY A 271 12.81 1.68 17.32
N GLN A 272 13.07 1.81 18.61
CA GLN A 272 14.21 1.20 19.30
C GLN A 272 13.78 0.53 20.61
N LEU A 273 14.17 -0.73 20.76
CA LEU A 273 14.15 -1.47 22.02
C LEU A 273 15.58 -1.72 22.47
N THR A 274 15.89 -1.45 23.74
CA THR A 274 17.18 -1.75 24.34
C THR A 274 17.00 -2.70 25.52
N ILE A 275 17.65 -3.86 25.46
CA ILE A 275 17.74 -4.82 26.58
C ILE A 275 19.11 -4.62 27.23
N ARG A 276 19.12 -3.96 28.37
CA ARG A 276 20.33 -3.67 29.11
C ARG A 276 20.98 -4.94 29.69
N LYS A 277 22.26 -4.85 30.07
CA LYS A 277 22.99 -5.94 30.73
C LYS A 277 22.32 -6.37 32.03
N ASP A 278 21.74 -5.44 32.77
CA ASP A 278 20.99 -5.68 34.01
C ASP A 278 19.57 -6.21 33.79
N LYS A 279 19.19 -6.47 32.52
CA LYS A 279 17.88 -6.95 32.04
C LYS A 279 16.79 -5.87 32.01
N THR A 280 17.10 -4.61 32.29
CA THR A 280 16.15 -3.51 32.09
C THR A 280 15.81 -3.40 30.62
N ILE A 281 14.52 -3.19 30.32
CA ILE A 281 13.99 -3.00 28.98
C ILE A 281 13.62 -1.53 28.82
N GLU A 282 14.14 -0.89 27.80
CA GLU A 282 13.87 0.49 27.47
C GLU A 282 13.39 0.57 26.02
N THR A 283 12.37 1.37 25.78
CA THR A 283 11.83 1.63 24.43
C THR A 283 11.80 3.13 24.16
N LYS A 284 12.03 3.50 22.91
CA LYS A 284 11.89 4.88 22.44
C LYS A 284 11.60 4.93 20.95
N LEU A 285 11.02 6.01 20.52
CA LEU A 285 10.94 6.43 19.13
C LEU A 285 12.00 7.51 18.88
N ILE A 286 12.63 7.48 17.71
CA ILE A 286 13.70 8.39 17.31
C ILE A 286 13.17 9.15 16.10
N ASP A 287 13.03 10.45 16.24
CA ASP A 287 12.45 11.37 15.25
C ASP A 287 13.52 12.11 14.41
N LYS A 288 14.79 12.06 14.84
CA LYS A 288 15.86 12.77 14.17
C LYS A 288 17.21 12.06 14.29
N ILE A 289 17.92 11.97 13.17
CA ILE A 289 19.31 11.54 13.06
C ILE A 289 20.00 12.50 12.08
N GLU A 290 21.06 13.16 12.54
CA GLU A 290 21.76 14.18 11.73
C GLU A 290 22.85 13.58 10.83
N GLU A 291 23.45 12.50 11.27
CA GLU A 291 24.54 11.84 10.54
C GLU A 291 24.00 10.97 9.41
N LYS A 292 24.72 10.97 8.28
CA LYS A 292 24.40 10.19 7.10
C LYS A 292 25.53 9.26 6.71
N ASP A 293 25.17 8.07 6.27
CA ASP A 293 26.09 7.12 5.65
C ASP A 293 26.32 7.50 4.20
N SER A 294 27.52 7.95 3.86
CA SER A 294 27.84 8.44 2.52
C SER A 294 27.66 7.38 1.42
N HIS A 295 27.91 6.11 1.72
CA HIS A 295 27.71 5.02 0.77
C HIS A 295 26.21 4.85 0.44
N ILE A 296 25.35 4.84 1.46
CA ILE A 296 23.90 4.73 1.26
C ILE A 296 23.35 6.00 0.58
N SER A 297 23.85 7.19 0.94
CA SER A 297 23.46 8.45 0.26
C SER A 297 23.79 8.42 -1.24
N GLU A 298 24.95 7.85 -1.63
CA GLU A 298 25.31 7.67 -3.03
C GLU A 298 24.36 6.69 -3.76
N LEU A 299 24.00 5.57 -3.12
CA LEU A 299 23.04 4.61 -3.67
C LEU A 299 21.66 5.25 -3.87
N ILE A 300 21.16 5.99 -2.88
CA ILE A 300 19.90 6.73 -2.98
C ILE A 300 19.94 7.72 -4.16
N THR A 301 21.03 8.47 -4.28
CA THR A 301 21.22 9.42 -5.40
C THR A 301 21.15 8.71 -6.76
N ASN A 302 21.82 7.58 -6.89
CA ASN A 302 21.83 6.80 -8.13
C ASN A 302 20.44 6.19 -8.44
N ILE A 303 19.70 5.77 -7.42
CA ILE A 303 18.34 5.27 -7.58
C ILE A 303 17.42 6.40 -8.03
N ASN A 304 17.44 7.55 -7.34
CA ASN A 304 16.64 8.71 -7.71
C ASN A 304 16.91 9.16 -9.15
N GLN A 305 18.18 9.20 -9.56
CA GLN A 305 18.52 9.52 -10.95
C GLN A 305 17.89 8.55 -11.96
N LYS A 306 17.94 7.25 -11.72
CA LYS A 306 17.29 6.25 -12.59
C LYS A 306 15.76 6.41 -12.62
N VAL A 307 15.17 6.69 -11.47
CA VAL A 307 13.72 6.93 -11.33
C VAL A 307 13.33 8.20 -12.09
N ASP A 308 14.10 9.28 -11.97
CA ASP A 308 13.89 10.54 -12.68
C ASP A 308 14.02 10.38 -14.20
N GLU A 309 14.99 9.59 -14.67
CA GLU A 309 15.14 9.27 -16.08
C GLU A 309 13.91 8.55 -16.65
N LEU A 310 13.34 7.61 -15.89
CA LEU A 310 12.11 6.91 -16.26
C LEU A 310 10.88 7.80 -16.14
N ALA A 311 10.78 8.59 -15.09
CA ALA A 311 9.69 9.52 -14.83
C ALA A 311 9.59 10.61 -15.89
N ASN A 312 10.74 11.12 -16.34
CA ASN A 312 10.84 12.19 -17.34
C ASN A 312 10.81 11.69 -18.79
N LYS A 313 10.67 10.36 -18.99
CA LYS A 313 10.53 9.83 -20.34
C LYS A 313 9.26 10.37 -20.99
N VAL A 314 9.42 11.10 -22.11
CA VAL A 314 8.29 11.56 -22.93
C VAL A 314 7.59 10.33 -23.54
N VAL A 315 6.31 10.18 -23.24
CA VAL A 315 5.47 9.07 -23.74
C VAL A 315 4.49 9.54 -24.82
N ALA A 316 4.16 10.83 -24.84
CA ALA A 316 3.23 11.41 -25.79
C ALA A 316 3.46 12.93 -25.94
N THR A 317 2.68 13.52 -26.85
CA THR A 317 2.54 14.98 -26.99
C THR A 317 1.06 15.37 -27.00
N SER A 318 0.74 16.61 -26.64
CA SER A 318 -0.63 17.15 -26.68
C SER A 318 -0.68 18.55 -27.28
N ASP A 319 -1.65 18.77 -28.16
CA ASP A 319 -2.00 20.10 -28.62
C ASP A 319 -2.92 20.84 -27.63
N LEU A 320 -3.30 20.18 -26.53
CA LEU A 320 -4.32 20.61 -25.58
C LEU A 320 -3.82 20.53 -24.15
N ALA A 321 -4.19 21.50 -23.33
CA ALA A 321 -4.18 21.34 -21.88
C ALA A 321 -5.53 20.75 -21.43
N LEU A 322 -5.50 19.59 -20.77
CA LEU A 322 -6.68 18.93 -20.23
C LEU A 322 -6.74 19.15 -18.74
N SER A 323 -7.63 20.04 -18.29
CA SER A 323 -7.71 20.46 -16.90
C SER A 323 -8.78 19.70 -16.11
N ILE A 324 -8.53 19.50 -14.82
CA ILE A 324 -9.51 19.10 -13.82
C ILE A 324 -10.30 20.28 -13.25
N LYS A 325 -9.93 21.51 -13.68
CA LYS A 325 -10.47 22.78 -13.18
C LYS A 325 -11.29 23.48 -14.25
N GLY A 326 -12.30 24.22 -13.82
CA GLY A 326 -13.08 25.10 -14.67
C GLY A 326 -12.39 26.45 -14.91
N PRO A 327 -13.06 27.36 -15.67
CA PRO A 327 -12.50 28.66 -16.02
C PRO A 327 -12.08 29.53 -14.83
N GLU A 328 -12.75 29.37 -13.70
CA GLU A 328 -12.47 30.12 -12.47
C GLU A 328 -11.34 29.50 -11.61
N GLY A 329 -10.65 28.47 -12.14
CA GLY A 329 -9.58 27.77 -11.44
C GLY A 329 -10.02 26.82 -10.32
N THR A 330 -11.33 26.65 -10.12
CA THR A 330 -11.88 25.73 -9.14
C THR A 330 -12.02 24.33 -9.72
N ARG A 331 -11.84 23.30 -8.90
CA ARG A 331 -11.93 21.89 -9.29
C ARG A 331 -13.34 21.56 -9.78
N MET A 332 -13.48 21.06 -11.01
CA MET A 332 -14.74 20.72 -11.64
C MET A 332 -14.90 19.22 -11.92
N ILE A 333 -13.81 18.46 -11.93
CA ILE A 333 -13.78 17.03 -12.28
C ILE A 333 -14.71 16.17 -11.39
N ARG A 334 -15.13 16.68 -10.24
CA ARG A 334 -16.03 15.98 -9.30
C ARG A 334 -17.49 16.45 -9.39
N THR A 335 -17.81 17.30 -10.36
CA THR A 335 -19.16 17.91 -10.47
C THR A 335 -19.66 17.99 -11.90
N ARG A 336 -18.79 17.92 -12.90
CA ARG A 336 -19.11 18.13 -14.32
C ARG A 336 -18.32 17.20 -15.22
N GLU A 337 -18.86 16.99 -16.43
CA GLU A 337 -18.11 16.37 -17.51
C GLU A 337 -16.87 17.22 -17.86
N MET A 338 -15.69 16.59 -17.80
CA MET A 338 -14.43 17.21 -18.15
C MET A 338 -13.72 16.37 -19.23
N PRO A 339 -13.04 17.02 -20.21
CA PRO A 339 -12.36 16.32 -21.29
C PRO A 339 -11.35 15.27 -20.83
N ILE A 340 -10.62 15.54 -19.74
CA ILE A 340 -9.69 14.57 -19.14
C ILE A 340 -10.42 13.33 -18.61
N GLY A 341 -11.62 13.51 -18.04
CA GLY A 341 -12.46 12.39 -17.61
C GLY A 341 -12.94 11.54 -18.79
N ASN A 342 -13.30 12.21 -19.92
CA ASN A 342 -13.66 11.50 -21.15
C ASN A 342 -12.50 10.72 -21.73
N LEU A 343 -11.29 11.28 -21.76
CA LEU A 343 -10.05 10.62 -22.20
C LEU A 343 -9.81 9.32 -21.40
N ILE A 344 -9.92 9.39 -20.08
CA ILE A 344 -9.66 8.26 -19.18
C ILE A 344 -10.74 7.19 -19.33
N ALA A 345 -12.02 7.58 -19.35
CA ALA A 345 -13.11 6.62 -19.55
C ALA A 345 -13.03 5.91 -20.91
N ASP A 346 -12.58 6.65 -21.98
CA ASP A 346 -12.30 6.04 -23.29
C ASP A 346 -11.13 5.06 -23.22
N ALA A 347 -10.06 5.40 -22.50
CA ALA A 347 -8.94 4.51 -22.30
C ALA A 347 -9.38 3.20 -21.63
N TYR A 348 -10.14 3.28 -20.55
CA TYR A 348 -10.63 2.08 -19.85
C TYR A 348 -11.50 1.22 -20.76
N ARG A 349 -12.49 1.82 -21.45
CA ARG A 349 -13.37 1.11 -22.35
C ARG A 349 -12.65 0.42 -23.49
N ILE A 350 -11.76 1.15 -24.18
CA ILE A 350 -11.14 0.69 -25.43
C ILE A 350 -10.03 -0.32 -25.14
N MET A 351 -9.19 -0.07 -24.13
CA MET A 351 -8.08 -0.97 -23.80
C MET A 351 -8.54 -2.28 -23.17
N SER A 352 -9.74 -2.32 -22.57
CA SER A 352 -10.34 -3.52 -21.99
C SER A 352 -11.31 -4.23 -22.92
N GLU A 353 -11.57 -3.68 -24.11
CA GLU A 353 -12.57 -4.17 -25.06
C GLU A 353 -13.99 -4.25 -24.44
N ALA A 354 -14.32 -3.32 -23.54
CA ALA A 354 -15.62 -3.25 -22.88
C ALA A 354 -16.65 -2.46 -23.69
N GLU A 355 -17.94 -2.68 -23.43
CA GLU A 355 -19.04 -1.90 -24.01
C GLU A 355 -19.10 -0.50 -23.38
N ILE A 356 -18.86 -0.40 -22.07
CA ILE A 356 -18.91 0.82 -21.27
C ILE A 356 -17.64 0.94 -20.45
N GLY A 357 -17.04 2.13 -20.41
CA GLY A 357 -15.94 2.47 -19.51
C GLY A 357 -16.37 3.59 -18.56
N PHE A 358 -15.96 3.55 -17.30
CA PHE A 358 -16.19 4.67 -16.39
C PHE A 358 -15.09 4.80 -15.35
N THR A 359 -14.93 6.02 -14.83
CA THR A 359 -14.02 6.33 -13.74
C THR A 359 -14.64 7.39 -12.84
N ASN A 360 -14.21 7.44 -11.58
CA ASN A 360 -14.66 8.47 -10.65
C ASN A 360 -13.80 9.74 -10.74
N GLY A 361 -14.41 10.89 -10.56
CA GLY A 361 -13.71 12.19 -10.54
C GLY A 361 -12.70 12.31 -9.39
N GLY A 362 -12.89 11.53 -8.32
CA GLY A 362 -11.95 11.46 -7.18
C GLY A 362 -10.62 10.83 -7.52
N GLY A 363 -10.60 9.91 -8.48
CA GLY A 363 -9.39 9.22 -8.97
C GLY A 363 -8.50 10.08 -9.87
N ILE A 364 -9.01 11.21 -10.40
CA ILE A 364 -8.30 12.10 -11.34
C ILE A 364 -7.75 13.31 -10.57
N ARG A 365 -6.43 13.39 -10.42
CA ARG A 365 -5.80 14.28 -9.42
C ARG A 365 -5.07 15.49 -9.98
N GLU A 366 -4.58 15.43 -11.22
CA GLU A 366 -3.80 16.49 -11.86
C GLU A 366 -4.24 16.74 -13.31
N ASP A 367 -3.87 17.91 -13.82
CA ASP A 367 -4.07 18.32 -15.22
C ASP A 367 -3.06 17.62 -16.13
N LEU A 368 -3.41 17.32 -17.38
CA LEU A 368 -2.44 17.07 -18.44
C LEU A 368 -2.13 18.37 -19.18
N LYS A 369 -0.84 18.71 -19.27
CA LYS A 369 -0.37 19.94 -19.92
C LYS A 369 -0.35 19.82 -21.45
N GLU A 370 -0.36 20.94 -22.14
CA GLU A 370 -0.01 21.07 -23.55
C GLU A 370 1.51 20.83 -23.75
N GLY A 371 1.91 20.25 -24.86
CA GLY A 371 3.30 19.94 -25.21
C GLY A 371 3.69 18.51 -24.93
N GLU A 372 4.90 18.30 -24.47
CA GLU A 372 5.41 16.97 -24.13
C GLU A 372 4.76 16.45 -22.85
N ILE A 373 4.27 15.21 -22.91
CA ILE A 373 3.70 14.47 -21.78
C ILE A 373 4.68 13.39 -21.38
N THR A 374 5.13 13.44 -20.13
CA THR A 374 6.01 12.43 -19.55
C THR A 374 5.21 11.33 -18.85
N PHE A 375 5.88 10.23 -18.51
CA PHE A 375 5.26 9.19 -17.70
C PHE A 375 4.84 9.74 -16.31
N SER A 376 5.66 10.64 -15.74
CA SER A 376 5.36 11.31 -14.47
C SER A 376 4.07 12.15 -14.53
N ASP A 377 3.82 12.85 -15.65
CA ASP A 377 2.58 13.61 -15.84
C ASP A 377 1.36 12.67 -15.81
N ILE A 378 1.44 11.51 -16.49
CA ILE A 378 0.36 10.51 -16.47
C ILE A 378 0.17 9.92 -15.07
N LYS A 379 1.27 9.59 -14.38
CA LYS A 379 1.22 9.06 -13.01
C LYS A 379 0.63 10.07 -12.02
N ALA A 380 0.87 11.37 -12.22
CA ALA A 380 0.25 12.40 -11.39
C ALA A 380 -1.27 12.49 -11.58
N VAL A 381 -1.76 12.19 -12.78
CA VAL A 381 -3.21 12.07 -13.05
C VAL A 381 -3.82 10.89 -12.28
N HIS A 382 -3.13 9.75 -12.25
CA HIS A 382 -3.54 8.51 -11.58
C HIS A 382 -2.52 8.08 -10.52
N PRO A 383 -2.43 8.74 -9.36
CA PRO A 383 -1.38 8.45 -8.37
C PRO A 383 -1.59 7.13 -7.63
N PHE A 384 -2.82 6.61 -7.60
CA PHE A 384 -3.18 5.45 -6.77
C PHE A 384 -2.69 4.11 -7.34
N GLY A 385 -2.59 3.99 -8.67
CA GLY A 385 -2.14 2.76 -9.32
C GLY A 385 -3.15 1.62 -9.17
N ASN A 386 -4.44 1.94 -9.32
CA ASN A 386 -5.50 0.93 -9.30
C ASN A 386 -5.41 0.01 -10.52
N ASN A 387 -5.85 -1.23 -10.37
CA ASN A 387 -5.98 -2.15 -11.50
C ASN A 387 -7.26 -1.90 -12.28
N ILE A 388 -7.22 -2.06 -13.60
CA ILE A 388 -8.40 -2.04 -14.46
C ILE A 388 -8.99 -3.43 -14.53
N ASP A 389 -10.27 -3.53 -14.19
CA ASP A 389 -11.05 -4.75 -14.25
C ASP A 389 -12.21 -4.63 -15.22
N THR A 390 -12.75 -5.77 -15.65
CA THR A 390 -14.02 -5.83 -16.37
C THR A 390 -15.04 -6.67 -15.62
N ALA A 391 -16.30 -6.24 -15.65
CA ALA A 391 -17.40 -6.90 -14.97
C ALA A 391 -18.67 -6.94 -15.84
N LEU A 392 -19.55 -7.91 -15.56
CA LEU A 392 -20.92 -7.91 -16.07
C LEU A 392 -21.84 -7.22 -15.08
N VAL A 393 -22.42 -6.11 -15.51
CA VAL A 393 -23.29 -5.25 -14.71
C VAL A 393 -24.62 -5.06 -15.41
N THR A 394 -25.73 -5.14 -14.68
CA THR A 394 -27.05 -4.89 -15.26
C THR A 394 -27.27 -3.41 -15.54
N GLY A 395 -28.13 -3.09 -16.49
CA GLY A 395 -28.54 -1.70 -16.72
C GLY A 395 -29.12 -1.04 -15.47
N GLN A 396 -29.85 -1.81 -14.64
CA GLN A 396 -30.36 -1.32 -13.36
C GLN A 396 -29.24 -0.92 -12.39
N THR A 397 -28.20 -1.74 -12.27
CA THR A 397 -27.03 -1.44 -11.42
C THR A 397 -26.30 -0.19 -11.91
N LEU A 398 -26.16 -0.03 -13.24
CA LEU A 398 -25.58 1.18 -13.84
C LEU A 398 -26.44 2.42 -13.55
N ALA A 399 -27.76 2.32 -13.69
CA ALA A 399 -28.67 3.43 -13.35
C ALA A 399 -28.57 3.80 -11.87
N ASP A 400 -28.45 2.82 -10.97
CA ASP A 400 -28.24 3.05 -9.54
C ASP A 400 -26.88 3.72 -9.25
N TYR A 401 -25.83 3.29 -9.95
CA TYR A 401 -24.50 3.91 -9.85
C TYR A 401 -24.52 5.37 -10.32
N LEU A 402 -25.11 5.66 -11.48
CA LEU A 402 -25.21 7.04 -11.98
C LEU A 402 -26.02 7.93 -11.04
N GLU A 403 -27.09 7.42 -10.45
CA GLU A 403 -27.89 8.12 -9.45
C GLU A 403 -27.05 8.47 -8.22
N TYR A 404 -26.31 7.49 -7.70
CA TYR A 404 -25.39 7.67 -6.58
C TYR A 404 -24.25 8.65 -6.90
N ALA A 405 -23.59 8.45 -8.03
CA ALA A 405 -22.48 9.29 -8.49
C ALA A 405 -22.90 10.76 -8.66
N SER A 406 -24.16 11.00 -9.08
CA SER A 406 -24.72 12.32 -9.31
C SER A 406 -25.49 12.88 -8.11
N SER A 407 -25.55 12.18 -6.98
CA SER A 407 -26.43 12.51 -5.84
C SER A 407 -26.23 13.91 -5.26
N LYS A 408 -25.00 14.45 -5.35
CA LYS A 408 -24.64 15.79 -4.85
C LYS A 408 -24.59 16.86 -5.94
N VAL A 409 -24.69 16.48 -7.21
CA VAL A 409 -24.56 17.40 -8.35
C VAL A 409 -25.63 18.50 -8.29
N ASP A 410 -25.23 19.74 -8.57
CA ASP A 410 -26.09 20.92 -8.62
C ASP A 410 -25.93 21.62 -9.96
N LYS A 411 -26.96 22.35 -10.44
CA LYS A 411 -26.87 23.13 -11.68
C LYS A 411 -25.88 24.29 -11.58
N ASP A 412 -25.77 24.86 -10.38
CA ASP A 412 -24.81 25.92 -10.13
C ASP A 412 -23.41 25.33 -9.98
N TYR A 413 -22.43 25.95 -10.64
CA TYR A 413 -21.04 25.45 -10.61
C TYR A 413 -20.35 25.74 -9.30
N TYR A 414 -20.69 26.87 -8.67
CA TYR A 414 -19.99 27.41 -7.52
C TYR A 414 -20.94 27.89 -6.45
N GLU A 415 -20.44 27.89 -5.22
CA GLU A 415 -21.01 28.62 -4.11
C GLU A 415 -19.92 29.48 -3.46
N GLU A 416 -20.31 30.60 -2.86
CA GLU A 416 -19.38 31.43 -2.12
C GLU A 416 -19.34 31.00 -0.64
N LYS A 417 -18.15 30.61 -0.15
CA LYS A 417 -17.90 30.31 1.25
C LYS A 417 -16.76 31.17 1.77
N ASN A 418 -17.06 32.03 2.74
CA ASN A 418 -16.06 32.92 3.37
C ASN A 418 -15.28 33.78 2.38
N GLY A 419 -15.91 34.30 1.34
CA GLY A 419 -15.29 35.13 0.30
C GLY A 419 -14.48 34.36 -0.75
N THR A 420 -14.60 33.03 -0.78
CA THR A 420 -13.92 32.17 -1.76
C THR A 420 -14.96 31.39 -2.54
N LEU A 421 -14.84 31.35 -3.87
CA LEU A 421 -15.63 30.49 -4.73
C LEU A 421 -15.16 29.03 -4.54
N VAL A 422 -16.08 28.15 -4.17
CA VAL A 422 -15.83 26.72 -4.04
C VAL A 422 -16.78 25.95 -4.96
N PRO A 423 -16.38 24.76 -5.47
CA PRO A 423 -17.27 23.95 -6.28
C PRO A 423 -18.50 23.55 -5.47
N LYS A 424 -19.68 23.64 -6.08
CA LYS A 424 -20.93 23.20 -5.47
C LYS A 424 -21.23 21.75 -5.83
N GLY A 425 -21.60 20.94 -4.86
CA GLY A 425 -22.01 19.57 -5.08
C GLY A 425 -20.88 18.59 -5.40
N GLU A 426 -19.66 18.82 -4.90
CA GLU A 426 -18.53 17.89 -5.10
C GLU A 426 -18.84 16.48 -4.58
N ASN A 427 -18.56 15.49 -5.44
CA ASN A 427 -18.63 14.08 -5.11
C ASN A 427 -17.40 13.36 -5.68
N GLY A 428 -16.58 12.71 -4.83
CA GLY A 428 -15.46 11.89 -5.29
C GLY A 428 -15.89 10.81 -6.29
N GLY A 429 -17.04 10.20 -6.05
CA GLY A 429 -17.65 9.19 -6.91
C GLY A 429 -18.32 9.71 -8.20
N PHE A 430 -18.23 11.02 -8.54
CA PHE A 430 -18.81 11.55 -9.79
C PHE A 430 -18.30 10.81 -11.02
N ALA A 431 -19.20 10.23 -11.82
CA ALA A 431 -18.84 9.31 -12.90
C ALA A 431 -18.55 10.02 -14.21
N HIS A 432 -17.33 9.84 -14.74
CA HIS A 432 -17.01 10.08 -16.14
C HIS A 432 -17.19 8.80 -16.93
N VAL A 433 -17.87 8.86 -18.08
CA VAL A 433 -18.32 7.67 -18.82
C VAL A 433 -17.85 7.64 -20.27
N SER A 434 -17.72 6.43 -20.82
CA SER A 434 -17.48 6.17 -22.24
C SER A 434 -18.40 5.04 -22.71
N GLY A 435 -18.91 5.14 -23.93
CA GLY A 435 -19.92 4.22 -24.45
C GLY A 435 -21.31 4.42 -23.81
N MET A 436 -21.49 5.50 -23.07
CA MET A 436 -22.74 5.84 -22.36
C MET A 436 -22.96 7.37 -22.35
N LYS A 437 -24.22 7.77 -22.24
CA LYS A 437 -24.65 9.17 -22.00
C LYS A 437 -25.80 9.18 -21.02
N TYR A 438 -25.94 10.28 -20.24
CA TYR A 438 -27.05 10.46 -19.32
C TYR A 438 -27.31 11.93 -19.00
N THR A 439 -28.52 12.23 -18.49
CA THR A 439 -28.94 13.55 -18.04
C THR A 439 -29.18 13.52 -16.53
N VAL A 440 -28.79 14.60 -15.84
CA VAL A 440 -29.06 14.80 -14.41
C VAL A 440 -30.01 16.01 -14.27
N ASP A 441 -31.24 15.77 -13.86
CA ASP A 441 -32.19 16.83 -13.49
C ASP A 441 -32.00 17.24 -12.03
N THR A 442 -31.37 18.37 -11.81
CA THR A 442 -31.05 18.89 -10.48
C THR A 442 -32.27 19.52 -9.78
N SER A 443 -33.39 19.71 -10.47
CA SER A 443 -34.67 20.13 -9.86
C SER A 443 -35.27 19.02 -9.01
N ILE A 444 -34.88 17.76 -9.24
CA ILE A 444 -35.28 16.60 -8.48
C ILE A 444 -34.29 16.37 -7.33
N PRO A 445 -34.72 16.36 -6.06
CA PRO A 445 -33.88 16.00 -4.94
C PRO A 445 -33.30 14.60 -5.11
N SER A 446 -32.06 14.38 -4.63
CA SER A 446 -31.45 13.05 -4.71
C SER A 446 -32.28 11.99 -3.99
N PRO A 447 -32.69 10.90 -4.68
CA PRO A 447 -33.48 9.81 -4.09
C PRO A 447 -32.58 8.71 -3.49
N VAL A 448 -31.28 8.95 -3.36
CA VAL A 448 -30.30 7.98 -2.87
C VAL A 448 -30.42 7.83 -1.36
N VAL A 449 -30.57 6.60 -0.91
CA VAL A 449 -30.54 6.23 0.51
C VAL A 449 -29.19 5.63 0.84
N LEU A 450 -28.54 6.14 1.88
CA LEU A 450 -27.23 5.70 2.39
C LEU A 450 -27.39 5.06 3.76
N ASP A 451 -26.48 4.17 4.12
CA ASP A 451 -26.34 3.65 5.47
C ASP A 451 -25.53 4.61 6.39
N GLU A 452 -25.31 4.18 7.63
CA GLU A 452 -24.57 4.94 8.65
C GLU A 452 -23.09 5.19 8.28
N LYS A 453 -22.55 4.41 7.33
CA LYS A 453 -21.17 4.54 6.80
C LYS A 453 -21.13 5.29 5.46
N ASN A 454 -22.23 5.91 5.05
CA ASN A 454 -22.40 6.57 3.74
C ASN A 454 -22.29 5.61 2.53
N MET A 455 -22.50 4.31 2.73
CA MET A 455 -22.54 3.35 1.63
C MET A 455 -23.94 3.37 0.99
N PHE A 456 -23.99 3.17 -0.32
CA PHE A 456 -25.26 3.07 -1.05
C PHE A 456 -26.10 1.89 -0.56
N VAL A 457 -27.38 2.15 -0.31
CA VAL A 457 -28.36 1.12 0.07
C VAL A 457 -29.36 0.88 -1.06
N LYS A 458 -29.99 1.94 -1.55
CA LYS A 458 -31.02 1.89 -2.60
C LYS A 458 -31.35 3.27 -3.16
N VAL A 459 -32.12 3.29 -4.23
CA VAL A 459 -32.82 4.49 -4.71
C VAL A 459 -34.27 4.41 -4.26
N GLU A 460 -34.79 5.48 -3.64
CA GLU A 460 -36.17 5.54 -3.14
C GLU A 460 -36.81 6.88 -3.50
N GLY A 461 -37.70 6.87 -4.49
CA GLY A 461 -38.33 8.06 -5.01
C GLY A 461 -38.15 8.26 -6.50
N THR A 462 -38.36 9.49 -6.98
CA THR A 462 -38.18 9.85 -8.38
C THR A 462 -36.70 10.01 -8.67
N ARG A 463 -36.20 9.28 -9.69
CA ARG A 463 -34.84 9.40 -10.14
C ARG A 463 -34.56 10.77 -10.76
N ARG A 464 -33.40 11.31 -10.50
CA ARG A 464 -32.89 12.53 -11.11
C ARG A 464 -31.99 12.27 -12.31
N VAL A 465 -31.52 11.01 -12.46
CA VAL A 465 -30.79 10.58 -13.65
C VAL A 465 -31.78 10.01 -14.66
N GLU A 466 -31.81 10.61 -15.84
CA GLU A 466 -32.71 10.26 -16.92
C GLU A 466 -31.95 10.19 -18.27
N ASP A 467 -32.64 9.77 -19.33
CA ASP A 467 -32.08 9.64 -20.69
C ASP A 467 -30.77 8.86 -20.75
N ILE A 468 -30.68 7.78 -19.95
CA ILE A 468 -29.50 6.91 -19.96
C ILE A 468 -29.47 6.15 -21.29
N LYS A 469 -28.43 6.40 -22.07
CA LYS A 469 -28.22 5.76 -23.38
C LYS A 469 -26.87 5.06 -23.42
N VAL A 470 -26.82 3.94 -24.11
CA VAL A 470 -25.62 3.12 -24.36
C VAL A 470 -25.29 3.07 -25.84
N LEU A 471 -24.02 2.99 -26.16
CA LEU A 471 -23.54 2.94 -27.55
C LEU A 471 -23.61 1.50 -28.07
N GLU A 472 -24.53 1.23 -28.99
CA GLU A 472 -24.66 -0.04 -29.69
C GLU A 472 -24.59 0.18 -31.21
N ASN A 473 -23.71 -0.55 -31.91
CA ASN A 473 -23.53 -0.42 -33.36
C ASN A 473 -23.34 1.03 -33.86
N ASN A 474 -22.59 1.85 -33.11
CA ASN A 474 -22.33 3.29 -33.36
C ASN A 474 -23.56 4.21 -33.20
N GLU A 475 -24.63 3.74 -32.60
CA GLU A 475 -25.82 4.56 -32.27
C GLU A 475 -26.09 4.52 -30.76
N TYR A 476 -26.55 5.64 -30.19
CA TYR A 476 -26.97 5.69 -28.80
C TYR A 476 -28.42 5.26 -28.66
N VAL A 477 -28.64 4.13 -27.99
CA VAL A 477 -29.96 3.55 -27.70
C VAL A 477 -30.26 3.61 -26.20
N ASP A 478 -31.53 3.58 -25.81
CA ASP A 478 -31.93 3.61 -24.42
C ASP A 478 -31.42 2.34 -23.69
N ILE A 479 -30.90 2.53 -22.47
CA ILE A 479 -30.41 1.42 -21.65
C ILE A 479 -31.54 0.44 -21.32
N GLN A 480 -31.25 -0.85 -21.40
CA GLN A 480 -32.18 -1.92 -21.00
C GLN A 480 -31.82 -2.36 -19.57
N MET A 481 -32.72 -2.17 -18.61
CA MET A 481 -32.45 -2.36 -17.19
C MET A 481 -32.05 -3.79 -16.83
N ASP A 482 -32.65 -4.78 -17.48
CA ASP A 482 -32.38 -6.21 -17.23
C ASP A 482 -31.24 -6.79 -18.06
N LYS A 483 -30.69 -6.02 -19.01
CA LYS A 483 -29.56 -6.46 -19.85
C LYS A 483 -28.26 -6.34 -19.08
N PHE A 484 -27.38 -7.32 -19.27
CA PHE A 484 -25.99 -7.24 -18.79
C PHE A 484 -25.13 -6.54 -19.83
N TYR A 485 -24.31 -5.62 -19.36
CA TYR A 485 -23.30 -4.90 -20.12
C TYR A 485 -21.92 -5.25 -19.58
N LEU A 486 -20.95 -5.45 -20.49
CA LEU A 486 -19.55 -5.59 -20.11
C LEU A 486 -18.99 -4.19 -19.82
N VAL A 487 -18.67 -3.93 -18.58
CA VAL A 487 -18.11 -2.64 -18.14
C VAL A 487 -16.63 -2.77 -17.81
N ALA A 488 -15.89 -1.67 -17.92
CA ALA A 488 -14.53 -1.51 -17.45
C ALA A 488 -14.41 -0.33 -16.50
N SER A 489 -13.78 -0.56 -15.36
CA SER A 489 -13.38 0.46 -14.40
C SER A 489 -12.23 -0.06 -13.55
N HIS A 490 -11.73 0.75 -12.64
CA HIS A 490 -10.72 0.30 -11.69
C HIS A 490 -11.31 -0.53 -10.54
N ASN A 491 -10.50 -1.46 -10.01
CA ASN A 491 -10.86 -2.38 -8.93
C ASN A 491 -11.43 -1.68 -7.70
N TYR A 492 -10.91 -0.47 -7.35
CA TYR A 492 -11.45 0.35 -6.26
C TYR A 492 -12.97 0.56 -6.34
N LEU A 493 -13.54 0.76 -7.55
CA LEU A 493 -15.00 0.85 -7.71
C LEU A 493 -15.67 -0.52 -7.81
N LEU A 494 -15.14 -1.42 -8.66
CA LEU A 494 -15.82 -2.65 -9.03
C LEU A 494 -15.71 -3.75 -7.97
N GLU A 495 -14.59 -3.82 -7.24
CA GLU A 495 -14.35 -4.87 -6.24
C GLU A 495 -14.47 -4.35 -4.80
N GLU A 496 -13.94 -3.15 -4.54
CA GLU A 496 -13.85 -2.60 -3.18
C GLU A 496 -15.06 -1.72 -2.80
N CYS A 497 -15.98 -1.48 -3.76
CA CYS A 497 -17.12 -0.57 -3.58
C CYS A 497 -16.70 0.84 -3.14
N GLY A 498 -15.57 1.31 -3.66
CA GLY A 498 -14.98 2.59 -3.33
C GLY A 498 -15.94 3.76 -3.51
N ASP A 499 -15.66 4.87 -2.84
CA ASP A 499 -16.55 6.03 -2.70
C ASP A 499 -17.95 5.68 -2.17
N GLY A 500 -18.20 4.45 -1.69
CA GLY A 500 -19.50 3.99 -1.21
C GLY A 500 -20.39 3.34 -2.28
N ALA A 501 -19.84 2.95 -3.43
CA ALA A 501 -20.55 2.37 -4.58
C ALA A 501 -20.99 0.91 -4.36
N ASN A 502 -21.68 0.64 -3.25
CA ASN A 502 -22.06 -0.71 -2.79
C ASN A 502 -23.02 -1.46 -3.74
N MET A 503 -23.54 -0.81 -4.79
CA MET A 503 -24.30 -1.48 -5.86
C MET A 503 -23.42 -2.42 -6.71
N PHE A 504 -22.10 -2.28 -6.64
CA PHE A 504 -21.17 -3.21 -7.29
C PHE A 504 -20.80 -4.41 -6.43
N LYS A 505 -21.25 -4.45 -5.17
CA LYS A 505 -21.08 -5.64 -4.34
C LYS A 505 -21.72 -6.85 -5.03
N ASP A 506 -21.00 -7.95 -5.05
CA ASP A 506 -21.46 -9.23 -5.61
C ASP A 506 -21.65 -9.26 -7.15
N ILE A 507 -21.14 -8.26 -7.90
CA ILE A 507 -21.15 -8.32 -9.36
C ILE A 507 -20.20 -9.42 -9.88
N LYS A 508 -20.45 -9.88 -11.10
CA LYS A 508 -19.58 -10.86 -11.73
C LYS A 508 -18.39 -10.17 -12.41
N ILE A 509 -17.22 -10.21 -11.78
CA ILE A 509 -15.97 -9.81 -12.44
C ILE A 509 -15.64 -10.82 -13.54
N VAL A 510 -15.28 -10.32 -14.73
CA VAL A 510 -14.95 -11.11 -15.92
C VAL A 510 -13.45 -11.26 -16.08
N LYS A 511 -12.72 -10.16 -16.01
CA LYS A 511 -11.25 -10.13 -16.02
C LYS A 511 -10.77 -9.21 -14.92
N LYS A 512 -9.73 -9.61 -14.20
CA LYS A 512 -9.09 -8.85 -13.13
C LYS A 512 -7.68 -8.43 -13.52
N ASN A 513 -7.26 -7.30 -13.00
CA ASN A 513 -5.87 -6.84 -13.08
C ASN A 513 -5.33 -6.81 -14.51
N LEU A 514 -6.12 -6.29 -15.44
CA LEU A 514 -5.72 -6.21 -16.85
C LEU A 514 -4.44 -5.37 -17.01
N MET A 515 -4.38 -4.23 -16.34
CA MET A 515 -3.25 -3.30 -16.29
C MET A 515 -3.52 -2.23 -15.24
N LEU A 516 -2.49 -1.51 -14.82
CA LEU A 516 -2.66 -0.37 -13.93
C LEU A 516 -3.33 0.82 -14.66
N ASP A 517 -4.07 1.65 -13.94
CA ASP A 517 -4.84 2.79 -14.48
C ASP A 517 -3.97 3.77 -15.29
N TYR A 518 -2.77 4.11 -14.81
CA TYR A 518 -1.82 4.94 -15.54
C TYR A 518 -1.21 4.21 -16.77
N GLU A 519 -0.97 2.90 -16.69
CA GLU A 519 -0.51 2.10 -17.83
C GLU A 519 -1.59 2.05 -18.92
N CYS A 520 -2.86 1.90 -18.51
CA CYS A 520 -4.00 1.93 -19.42
C CYS A 520 -4.05 3.25 -20.18
N LEU A 521 -3.87 4.37 -19.48
CA LEU A 521 -3.87 5.69 -20.10
C LEU A 521 -2.67 5.90 -21.04
N VAL A 522 -1.47 5.49 -20.63
CA VAL A 522 -0.27 5.52 -21.50
C VAL A 522 -0.50 4.70 -22.76
N ASN A 523 -0.93 3.44 -22.62
CA ASN A 523 -1.14 2.54 -23.75
C ASN A 523 -2.21 3.07 -24.70
N TYR A 524 -3.30 3.61 -24.17
CA TYR A 524 -4.34 4.25 -25.00
C TYR A 524 -3.79 5.42 -25.81
N ILE A 525 -3.04 6.32 -25.18
CA ILE A 525 -2.46 7.49 -25.88
C ILE A 525 -1.44 7.02 -26.92
N VAL A 526 -0.55 6.09 -26.58
CA VAL A 526 0.52 5.63 -27.47
C VAL A 526 -0.03 4.77 -28.61
N ASP A 527 -0.83 3.74 -28.28
CA ASP A 527 -1.22 2.72 -29.27
C ASP A 527 -2.46 3.11 -30.08
N VAL A 528 -3.45 3.77 -29.44
CA VAL A 528 -4.69 4.13 -30.10
C VAL A 528 -4.60 5.53 -30.69
N LEU A 529 -4.16 6.53 -29.92
CA LEU A 529 -4.03 7.91 -30.37
C LEU A 529 -2.69 8.20 -31.05
N LYS A 530 -1.83 7.20 -31.23
CA LYS A 530 -0.52 7.28 -31.91
C LYS A 530 0.44 8.29 -31.28
N GLY A 531 0.42 8.38 -29.96
CA GLY A 531 1.30 9.23 -29.18
C GLY A 531 0.98 10.72 -29.23
N HIS A 532 -0.23 11.08 -29.68
CA HIS A 532 -0.57 12.49 -29.83
C HIS A 532 -2.05 12.78 -29.51
N LEU A 533 -2.28 13.66 -28.52
CA LEU A 533 -3.60 14.16 -28.14
C LEU A 533 -3.96 15.38 -29.00
N LYS A 534 -5.05 15.26 -29.75
CA LYS A 534 -5.58 16.27 -30.64
C LYS A 534 -6.99 16.72 -30.24
N ASP A 535 -7.64 17.44 -31.11
CA ASP A 535 -8.94 18.13 -30.97
C ASP A 535 -10.07 17.29 -30.36
N LYS A 536 -10.02 15.95 -30.37
CA LYS A 536 -11.08 15.08 -29.84
C LYS A 536 -11.47 15.44 -28.41
N TYR A 537 -10.51 15.84 -27.58
CA TYR A 537 -10.73 16.15 -26.16
C TYR A 537 -10.63 17.67 -25.89
N SER A 538 -10.86 18.54 -26.90
CA SER A 538 -10.78 19.99 -26.71
C SER A 538 -11.93 20.56 -25.88
N THR A 539 -13.10 19.88 -25.89
CA THR A 539 -14.30 20.27 -25.16
C THR A 539 -15.02 19.03 -24.62
N PRO A 540 -15.89 19.15 -23.60
CA PRO A 540 -16.82 18.09 -23.23
C PRO A 540 -17.64 17.60 -24.41
N GLU A 541 -17.86 16.30 -24.53
CA GLU A 541 -18.57 15.68 -25.67
C GLU A 541 -20.08 15.60 -25.47
N GLY A 542 -20.62 16.13 -24.35
CA GLY A 542 -22.03 16.04 -24.00
C GLY A 542 -22.46 14.62 -23.62
N ARG A 543 -21.56 13.89 -22.95
CA ARG A 543 -21.87 12.59 -22.37
C ARG A 543 -22.70 12.71 -21.11
N ILE A 544 -22.54 13.83 -20.40
CA ILE A 544 -23.23 14.16 -19.15
C ILE A 544 -23.89 15.52 -19.29
N THR A 545 -25.20 15.54 -19.33
CA THR A 545 -26.00 16.78 -19.36
C THR A 545 -26.54 17.06 -17.96
N ILE A 546 -26.45 18.29 -17.49
CA ILE A 546 -27.00 18.71 -16.20
C ILE A 546 -27.99 19.85 -16.43
N ILE A 547 -29.25 19.67 -15.98
CA ILE A 547 -30.35 20.61 -16.16
C ILE A 547 -30.97 21.01 -14.82
#